data_e2b3bc545b3c3983e9bb44b65248b724
#
_entry.id   e2b3bc545b3c3983e9bb44b65248b724
#
_cell.length_a   1.000
_cell.length_b   1.000
_cell.length_c   1.000
_cell.angle_alpha   90.00
_cell.angle_beta   90.00
_cell.angle_gamma   90.00
#
_symmetry.space_group_name_H-M   'P 1'
#
loop_
_entity.id
_entity.type
_entity.pdbx_description
1 polymer ?
#
loop_
_entity_poly.entity_id
_entity_poly.type
_entity_poly.pdbx_seq_one_letter_code
_entity_poly.pdbx_strand_id
1 'polypeptide(L)'
;GVVLTTGCDKSTPAAIMAAITADLPSIVINGGPMLDGHAVDPKTGEERLVGSGTIIWQARRMLAEGIIDKDKFLELAMSSAPSVGHCNTMGTASTMNCIAEALGLTLTGSAIIPAPYKEAQMAYQTGRRIVEMVREDLKISKVLTKESFFNAIRTNTAIGGSTNAQVHITAMAKHAGIEITASEWEENSHHLPLLANVQPSGKYLCEAFYRAGGVPAVMSELLKHNELYGQVMTVSGKTLEENLKGREISNSKVIAKFEEPLKKDAGFIVLSGNLFDFAIMKTSVISDDFRKRFLERKGSEGIIEARAIVFEGSEDYHRRIEDPALNIDENCILVMRGAGPVGWPGSAEVVNMQPPAYLIKQGIESLPTLGDGRQSGTSDSPPILHESPESAVGGNLAYLKTGDIIRIDLNKRSCDVLVDEETWNRRKKEISYEDKIRESQSPWQELFRKTVTQLSEGAVMKEAIKFKRITQNLPRHNH
;
A
#
# COMPACT_ATOMS: atom_id res chain seq x y z
N GLY A 1 23.30 -15.63 12.51
CA GLY A 1 21.96 -15.03 12.60
C GLY A 1 22.01 -13.53 12.35
N VAL A 2 20.91 -12.98 11.95
CA VAL A 2 20.79 -11.56 11.57
C VAL A 2 19.60 -10.94 12.30
N VAL A 3 19.81 -9.77 12.91
CA VAL A 3 18.73 -8.90 13.38
C VAL A 3 18.54 -7.78 12.35
N LEU A 4 17.35 -7.67 11.80
CA LEU A 4 16.97 -6.68 10.80
C LEU A 4 16.31 -5.50 11.50
N THR A 5 17.04 -4.42 11.68
CA THR A 5 16.49 -3.18 12.26
C THR A 5 15.87 -2.35 11.14
N THR A 6 14.55 -2.25 11.13
CA THR A 6 13.78 -1.58 10.08
C THR A 6 12.83 -0.55 10.69
N GLY A 7 12.28 0.34 9.90
CA GLY A 7 11.37 1.36 10.44
C GLY A 7 10.57 2.11 9.39
N CYS A 8 10.82 1.87 8.08
CA CYS A 8 10.13 2.60 7.04
C CYS A 8 9.60 1.66 5.93
N ASP A 9 8.76 2.21 5.08
CA ASP A 9 8.00 1.50 4.04
C ASP A 9 8.87 0.69 3.06
N LYS A 10 10.04 1.19 2.67
CA LYS A 10 10.96 0.52 1.73
C LYS A 10 12.00 -0.35 2.46
N SER A 11 12.48 0.09 3.63
CA SER A 11 13.55 -0.62 4.35
C SER A 11 13.09 -1.98 4.89
N THR A 12 11.83 -2.10 5.32
CA THR A 12 11.30 -3.35 5.87
C THR A 12 11.23 -4.46 4.81
N PRO A 13 10.58 -4.29 3.65
CA PRO A 13 10.56 -5.33 2.61
C PRO A 13 11.96 -5.59 2.02
N ALA A 14 12.79 -4.55 1.85
CA ALA A 14 14.13 -4.72 1.31
C ALA A 14 15.02 -5.60 2.23
N ALA A 15 15.00 -5.35 3.54
CA ALA A 15 15.74 -6.15 4.51
C ALA A 15 15.24 -7.61 4.56
N ILE A 16 13.92 -7.81 4.49
CA ILE A 16 13.32 -9.15 4.45
C ILE A 16 13.72 -9.88 3.15
N MET A 17 13.66 -9.23 1.99
CA MET A 17 14.12 -9.84 0.72
C MET A 17 15.59 -10.24 0.77
N ALA A 18 16.46 -9.41 1.36
CA ALA A 18 17.88 -9.74 1.55
C ALA A 18 18.05 -10.95 2.48
N ALA A 19 17.31 -11.02 3.58
CA ALA A 19 17.33 -12.15 4.50
C ALA A 19 16.84 -13.45 3.85
N ILE A 20 15.78 -13.38 3.03
CA ILE A 20 15.27 -14.52 2.25
C ILE A 20 16.34 -15.03 1.28
N THR A 21 17.01 -14.12 0.57
CA THR A 21 18.10 -14.49 -0.36
C THR A 21 19.25 -15.17 0.36
N ALA A 22 19.63 -14.67 1.55
CA ALA A 22 20.70 -15.25 2.36
C ALA A 22 20.32 -16.57 3.01
N ASP A 23 19.06 -16.74 3.40
CA ASP A 23 18.51 -17.89 4.12
C ASP A 23 19.26 -18.21 5.43
N LEU A 24 19.47 -17.16 6.24
CA LEU A 24 20.00 -17.30 7.59
C LEU A 24 18.88 -17.21 8.63
N PRO A 25 19.09 -17.70 9.87
CA PRO A 25 18.27 -17.31 11.00
C PRO A 25 18.18 -15.78 11.08
N SER A 26 16.98 -15.24 10.89
CA SER A 26 16.76 -13.80 10.76
C SER A 26 15.50 -13.38 11.51
N ILE A 27 15.59 -12.30 12.28
CA ILE A 27 14.49 -11.72 13.03
C ILE A 27 14.41 -10.22 12.78
N VAL A 28 13.20 -9.71 12.62
CA VAL A 28 12.95 -8.29 12.40
C VAL A 28 12.64 -7.59 13.73
N ILE A 29 13.19 -6.40 13.92
CA ILE A 29 12.79 -5.46 14.97
C ILE A 29 12.50 -4.09 14.33
N ASN A 30 11.29 -3.60 14.51
CA ASN A 30 10.83 -2.34 13.90
C ASN A 30 11.09 -1.15 14.81
N GLY A 31 11.38 0.03 14.24
CA GLY A 31 11.60 1.28 14.99
C GLY A 31 10.34 1.79 15.73
N GLY A 32 9.15 1.48 15.23
CA GLY A 32 7.87 1.93 15.80
C GLY A 32 7.39 3.27 15.25
N PRO A 33 6.06 3.52 15.32
CA PRO A 33 5.46 4.78 14.90
C PRO A 33 5.78 5.93 15.87
N MET A 34 5.62 7.16 15.39
CA MET A 34 5.55 8.36 16.24
C MET A 34 4.32 8.28 17.16
N LEU A 35 4.32 9.11 18.20
CA LEU A 35 3.15 9.37 19.06
C LEU A 35 2.04 10.07 18.27
N ASP A 36 0.88 10.20 18.87
CA ASP A 36 -0.26 10.90 18.28
C ASP A 36 0.05 12.41 18.11
N GLY A 37 -0.20 12.93 16.93
CA GLY A 37 -0.13 14.36 16.65
C GLY A 37 -1.48 15.04 16.95
N HIS A 38 -1.41 16.29 17.39
CA HIS A 38 -2.58 17.08 17.74
C HIS A 38 -2.51 18.47 17.09
N ALA A 39 -3.62 18.98 16.60
CA ALA A 39 -3.76 20.33 16.11
C ALA A 39 -5.18 20.84 16.29
N VAL A 40 -5.35 22.17 16.28
CA VAL A 40 -6.67 22.78 16.21
C VAL A 40 -7.17 22.77 14.76
N ASP A 41 -8.37 22.22 14.56
CA ASP A 41 -9.02 22.19 13.25
C ASP A 41 -9.41 23.61 12.81
N PRO A 42 -8.90 24.07 11.65
CA PRO A 42 -9.20 25.44 11.18
C PRO A 42 -10.68 25.69 10.86
N LYS A 43 -11.46 24.62 10.59
CA LYS A 43 -12.89 24.73 10.26
C LYS A 43 -13.76 24.80 11.51
N THR A 44 -13.42 24.06 12.56
CA THR A 44 -14.26 23.92 13.76
C THR A 44 -13.72 24.62 15.01
N GLY A 45 -12.43 24.90 15.07
CA GLY A 45 -11.74 25.41 16.25
C GLY A 45 -11.51 24.36 17.35
N GLU A 46 -11.87 23.11 17.12
CA GLU A 46 -11.70 22.02 18.09
C GLU A 46 -10.34 21.32 17.93
N GLU A 47 -9.80 20.78 19.03
CA GLU A 47 -8.62 19.95 18.98
C GLU A 47 -8.95 18.60 18.32
N ARG A 48 -8.07 18.16 17.42
CA ARG A 48 -8.20 16.88 16.72
C ARG A 48 -6.89 16.15 16.58
N LEU A 49 -6.97 14.83 16.40
CA LEU A 49 -5.83 14.00 16.01
C LEU A 49 -5.40 14.31 14.57
N VAL A 50 -4.10 14.49 14.38
CA VAL A 50 -3.49 14.70 13.07
C VAL A 50 -2.43 13.65 12.82
N GLY A 51 -2.69 12.81 11.81
CA GLY A 51 -1.78 11.77 11.39
C GLY A 51 -0.77 12.26 10.36
N SER A 52 0.46 11.81 10.45
CA SER A 52 1.50 12.08 9.45
C SER A 52 1.04 11.58 8.08
N GLY A 53 1.12 12.43 7.07
CA GLY A 53 0.63 12.16 5.73
C GLY A 53 -0.86 12.45 5.56
N THR A 54 -1.75 11.94 6.38
CA THR A 54 -3.21 12.21 6.23
C THR A 54 -3.54 13.69 6.36
N ILE A 55 -2.92 14.39 7.32
CA ILE A 55 -3.11 15.84 7.47
C ILE A 55 -2.64 16.62 6.23
N ILE A 56 -1.63 16.15 5.54
CA ILE A 56 -1.09 16.82 4.34
C ILE A 56 -2.15 16.87 3.24
N TRP A 57 -2.87 15.79 3.01
CA TRP A 57 -3.94 15.74 2.01
C TRP A 57 -5.10 16.64 2.38
N GLN A 58 -5.49 16.63 3.64
CA GLN A 58 -6.55 17.49 4.17
C GLN A 58 -6.15 18.97 4.12
N ALA A 59 -4.94 19.31 4.54
CA ALA A 59 -4.44 20.68 4.53
C ALA A 59 -4.29 21.24 3.10
N ARG A 60 -3.93 20.39 2.11
CA ARG A 60 -3.92 20.78 0.70
C ARG A 60 -5.32 21.15 0.19
N ARG A 61 -6.34 20.36 0.58
CA ARG A 61 -7.74 20.72 0.26
C ARG A 61 -8.15 22.04 0.92
N MET A 62 -7.89 22.21 2.21
CA MET A 62 -8.18 23.46 2.92
C MET A 62 -7.46 24.68 2.32
N LEU A 63 -6.23 24.50 1.86
CA LEU A 63 -5.48 25.54 1.16
C LEU A 63 -6.12 25.87 -0.21
N ALA A 64 -6.55 24.85 -0.97
CA ALA A 64 -7.25 25.03 -2.24
C ALA A 64 -8.62 25.71 -2.06
N GLU A 65 -9.33 25.42 -0.96
CA GLU A 65 -10.58 26.08 -0.57
C GLU A 65 -10.36 27.55 -0.12
N GLY A 66 -9.13 27.92 0.24
CA GLY A 66 -8.80 29.23 0.82
C GLY A 66 -9.13 29.37 2.30
N ILE A 67 -9.36 28.25 3.02
CA ILE A 67 -9.65 28.23 4.46
C ILE A 67 -8.39 28.51 5.27
N ILE A 68 -7.24 28.06 4.79
CA ILE A 68 -5.93 28.28 5.41
C ILE A 68 -4.96 28.90 4.41
N ASP A 69 -3.95 29.59 4.94
CA ASP A 69 -2.78 30.05 4.20
C ASP A 69 -1.61 29.04 4.26
N LYS A 70 -0.47 29.41 3.67
CA LYS A 70 0.74 28.57 3.66
C LYS A 70 1.34 28.39 5.04
N ASP A 71 1.27 29.39 5.91
CA ASP A 71 1.85 29.34 7.25
C ASP A 71 1.06 28.35 8.11
N LYS A 72 -0.28 28.40 8.04
CA LYS A 72 -1.15 27.43 8.73
C LYS A 72 -1.01 26.03 8.15
N PHE A 73 -0.79 25.90 6.83
CA PHE A 73 -0.46 24.62 6.22
C PHE A 73 0.81 24.00 6.83
N LEU A 74 1.87 24.81 6.98
CA LEU A 74 3.13 24.35 7.58
C LEU A 74 2.95 23.99 9.05
N GLU A 75 2.21 24.77 9.82
CA GLU A 75 1.89 24.48 11.23
C GLU A 75 1.20 23.12 11.37
N LEU A 76 0.17 22.85 10.56
CA LEU A 76 -0.53 21.56 10.54
C LEU A 76 0.39 20.40 10.13
N ALA A 77 1.24 20.61 9.14
CA ALA A 77 2.23 19.61 8.72
C ALA A 77 3.22 19.29 9.85
N MET A 78 3.73 20.31 10.55
CA MET A 78 4.67 20.14 11.66
C MET A 78 4.02 19.43 12.86
N SER A 79 2.76 19.72 13.19
CA SER A 79 2.04 19.11 14.30
C SER A 79 1.84 17.59 14.12
N SER A 80 1.97 17.09 12.90
CA SER A 80 1.84 15.67 12.58
C SER A 80 3.11 14.84 12.82
N ALA A 81 4.20 15.48 13.25
CA ALA A 81 5.49 14.83 13.55
C ALA A 81 5.94 15.11 15.00
N PRO A 82 5.18 14.62 16.01
CA PRO A 82 5.36 15.03 17.40
C PRO A 82 6.54 14.36 18.13
N SER A 83 7.11 13.29 17.58
CA SER A 83 8.18 12.52 18.22
C SER A 83 9.07 11.80 17.22
N VAL A 84 10.10 11.11 17.72
CA VAL A 84 10.83 10.11 16.95
C VAL A 84 9.92 8.95 16.56
N GLY A 85 10.20 8.30 15.43
CA GLY A 85 9.42 7.17 14.90
C GLY A 85 9.12 7.34 13.41
N HIS A 86 8.51 6.33 12.82
CA HIS A 86 7.97 6.42 11.46
C HIS A 86 6.54 6.99 11.50
N CYS A 87 5.88 7.12 10.34
CA CYS A 87 4.50 7.61 10.25
C CYS A 87 3.56 6.91 11.24
N ASN A 88 2.74 7.69 11.94
CA ASN A 88 1.81 7.23 12.99
C ASN A 88 0.41 6.84 12.48
N THR A 89 0.21 6.83 11.15
CA THR A 89 -0.99 6.30 10.48
C THR A 89 -0.76 4.89 9.98
N MET A 90 -1.79 4.19 9.53
CA MET A 90 -1.68 2.91 8.80
C MET A 90 -1.27 3.15 7.33
N GLY A 91 -0.28 4.02 7.13
CA GLY A 91 0.45 4.17 5.88
C GLY A 91 1.38 2.98 5.62
N THR A 92 2.23 3.07 4.59
CA THR A 92 3.05 1.91 4.18
C THR A 92 4.07 1.48 5.24
N ALA A 93 4.64 2.40 6.01
CA ALA A 93 5.60 2.07 7.07
C ALA A 93 4.97 1.18 8.15
N SER A 94 3.86 1.64 8.77
CA SER A 94 3.13 0.85 9.77
C SER A 94 2.58 -0.45 9.19
N THR A 95 2.06 -0.41 7.96
CA THR A 95 1.59 -1.60 7.25
C THR A 95 2.69 -2.64 7.13
N MET A 96 3.87 -2.29 6.63
CA MET A 96 4.95 -3.26 6.43
C MET A 96 5.50 -3.82 7.75
N ASN A 97 5.47 -3.04 8.82
CA ASN A 97 5.80 -3.54 10.15
C ASN A 97 4.76 -4.55 10.66
N CYS A 98 3.47 -4.26 10.48
CA CYS A 98 2.39 -5.22 10.78
C CYS A 98 2.49 -6.49 9.93
N ILE A 99 2.86 -6.36 8.66
CA ILE A 99 3.07 -7.49 7.74
C ILE A 99 4.26 -8.35 8.19
N ALA A 100 5.36 -7.75 8.63
CA ALA A 100 6.49 -8.52 9.17
C ALA A 100 6.07 -9.37 10.39
N GLU A 101 5.15 -8.86 11.24
CA GLU A 101 4.59 -9.62 12.35
C GLU A 101 3.63 -10.71 11.86
N ALA A 102 2.77 -10.42 10.89
CA ALA A 102 1.85 -11.41 10.33
C ALA A 102 2.56 -12.55 9.58
N LEU A 103 3.72 -12.26 8.97
CA LEU A 103 4.62 -13.26 8.39
C LEU A 103 5.35 -14.12 9.46
N GLY A 104 5.23 -13.78 10.74
CA GLY A 104 5.93 -14.45 11.82
C GLY A 104 7.40 -14.08 11.97
N LEU A 105 7.85 -12.94 11.40
CA LEU A 105 9.25 -12.50 11.36
C LEU A 105 9.66 -11.59 12.52
N THR A 106 8.71 -11.17 13.38
CA THR A 106 8.99 -10.39 14.59
C THR A 106 8.48 -11.12 15.83
N LEU A 107 8.95 -10.73 17.02
CA LEU A 107 8.30 -11.16 18.25
C LEU A 107 6.91 -10.56 18.33
N THR A 108 5.95 -11.37 18.76
CA THR A 108 4.52 -11.02 18.80
C THR A 108 4.25 -9.78 19.65
N GLY A 109 3.57 -8.79 19.08
CA GLY A 109 3.25 -7.51 19.70
C GLY A 109 4.33 -6.44 19.56
N SER A 110 5.40 -6.70 18.80
CA SER A 110 6.50 -5.74 18.66
C SER A 110 6.35 -4.75 17.51
N ALA A 111 5.54 -5.06 16.48
CA ALA A 111 5.53 -4.31 15.23
C ALA A 111 5.12 -2.84 15.38
N ILE A 112 4.14 -2.56 16.25
CA ILE A 112 3.49 -1.26 16.30
C ILE A 112 3.66 -0.54 17.66
N ILE A 113 4.61 -0.96 18.47
CA ILE A 113 4.97 -0.22 19.71
C ILE A 113 5.47 1.16 19.29
N PRO A 114 4.90 2.28 19.78
CA PRO A 114 5.42 3.61 19.47
C PRO A 114 6.91 3.75 19.81
N ALA A 115 7.66 4.43 18.96
CA ALA A 115 9.11 4.52 19.11
C ALA A 115 9.55 5.05 20.49
N PRO A 116 8.89 6.06 21.11
CA PRO A 116 9.22 6.50 22.47
C PRO A 116 8.94 5.47 23.55
N TYR A 117 8.05 4.49 23.30
CA TYR A 117 7.70 3.42 24.27
C TYR A 117 8.46 2.13 24.02
N LYS A 118 9.25 2.07 22.95
CA LYS A 118 9.99 0.87 22.58
C LYS A 118 11.09 0.65 23.59
N GLU A 119 10.72 -0.09 24.62
CA GLU A 119 11.59 -0.40 25.72
C GLU A 119 12.79 -1.22 25.26
N ALA A 120 13.92 -0.98 25.88
CA ALA A 120 15.13 -1.78 25.75
C ALA A 120 14.85 -3.30 25.89
N GLN A 121 13.77 -3.66 26.60
CA GLN A 121 13.33 -5.02 26.81
C GLN A 121 12.99 -5.76 25.51
N MET A 122 12.30 -5.12 24.56
CA MET A 122 11.97 -5.79 23.27
C MET A 122 13.21 -6.02 22.41
N ALA A 123 14.13 -5.03 22.38
CA ALA A 123 15.42 -5.17 21.71
C ALA A 123 16.27 -6.28 22.35
N TYR A 124 16.28 -6.33 23.68
CA TYR A 124 16.97 -7.37 24.45
C TYR A 124 16.39 -8.77 24.17
N GLN A 125 15.07 -8.92 24.19
CA GLN A 125 14.42 -10.19 23.88
C GLN A 125 14.70 -10.65 22.43
N THR A 126 14.67 -9.73 21.48
CA THR A 126 15.03 -10.00 20.07
C THR A 126 16.48 -10.47 19.95
N GLY A 127 17.41 -9.79 20.64
CA GLY A 127 18.82 -10.17 20.66
C GLY A 127 19.08 -11.55 21.30
N ARG A 128 18.33 -11.91 22.34
CA ARG A 128 18.38 -13.27 22.91
C ARG A 128 17.81 -14.28 21.95
N ARG A 129 16.64 -14.00 21.35
CA ARG A 129 15.94 -14.93 20.48
C ARG A 129 16.75 -15.31 19.24
N ILE A 130 17.43 -14.36 18.61
CA ILE A 130 18.26 -14.66 17.43
C ILE A 130 19.37 -15.68 17.73
N VAL A 131 19.96 -15.64 18.95
CA VAL A 131 20.97 -16.62 19.36
C VAL A 131 20.37 -18.02 19.47
N GLU A 132 19.15 -18.13 20.02
CA GLU A 132 18.43 -19.40 20.09
C GLU A 132 18.06 -19.91 18.68
N MET A 133 17.56 -19.05 17.80
CA MET A 133 17.26 -19.39 16.41
C MET A 133 18.47 -19.95 15.67
N VAL A 134 19.69 -19.43 15.95
CA VAL A 134 20.93 -19.98 15.36
C VAL A 134 21.19 -21.39 15.87
N ARG A 135 21.00 -21.66 17.17
CA ARG A 135 21.18 -23.00 17.77
C ARG A 135 20.15 -24.01 17.26
N GLU A 136 18.92 -23.55 17.00
CA GLU A 136 17.80 -24.32 16.45
C GLU A 136 17.90 -24.52 14.94
N ASP A 137 18.82 -23.83 14.26
CA ASP A 137 18.87 -23.71 12.80
C ASP A 137 17.51 -23.23 12.22
N LEU A 138 16.84 -22.33 12.94
CA LEU A 138 15.54 -21.76 12.52
C LEU A 138 15.79 -20.65 11.49
N LYS A 139 15.92 -21.05 10.23
CA LYS A 139 16.13 -20.15 9.08
C LYS A 139 14.83 -19.51 8.65
N ILE A 140 14.95 -18.39 7.95
CA ILE A 140 13.79 -17.64 7.42
C ILE A 140 12.93 -18.51 6.48
N SER A 141 13.53 -19.44 5.72
CA SER A 141 12.81 -20.39 4.85
C SER A 141 11.94 -21.40 5.61
N LYS A 142 12.17 -21.62 6.91
CA LYS A 142 11.32 -22.45 7.77
C LYS A 142 10.10 -21.68 8.32
N VAL A 143 10.14 -20.36 8.29
CA VAL A 143 9.07 -19.47 8.76
C VAL A 143 8.17 -19.06 7.61
N LEU A 144 8.74 -18.73 6.45
CA LEU A 144 8.00 -18.25 5.31
C LEU A 144 7.44 -19.40 4.46
N THR A 145 6.14 -19.54 4.48
CA THR A 145 5.36 -20.47 3.65
C THR A 145 4.29 -19.72 2.88
N LYS A 146 3.61 -20.36 1.94
CA LYS A 146 2.52 -19.74 1.19
C LYS A 146 1.40 -19.28 2.14
N GLU A 147 1.10 -20.06 3.16
CA GLU A 147 0.10 -19.77 4.18
C GLU A 147 0.49 -18.54 5.02
N SER A 148 1.78 -18.37 5.36
CA SER A 148 2.23 -17.17 6.07
C SER A 148 2.07 -15.91 5.22
N PHE A 149 2.26 -15.97 3.91
CA PHE A 149 1.95 -14.88 2.99
C PHE A 149 0.45 -14.60 2.87
N PHE A 150 -0.39 -15.63 2.87
CA PHE A 150 -1.84 -15.44 2.92
C PHE A 150 -2.28 -14.78 4.23
N ASN A 151 -1.71 -15.19 5.38
CA ASN A 151 -1.93 -14.49 6.65
C ASN A 151 -1.55 -13.01 6.57
N ALA A 152 -0.45 -12.68 5.90
CA ALA A 152 -0.01 -11.30 5.70
C ALA A 152 -1.00 -10.50 4.85
N ILE A 153 -1.52 -11.06 3.74
CA ILE A 153 -2.54 -10.43 2.88
C ILE A 153 -3.84 -10.19 3.66
N ARG A 154 -4.30 -11.19 4.39
CA ARG A 154 -5.53 -11.12 5.20
C ARG A 154 -5.41 -10.09 6.32
N THR A 155 -4.27 -10.07 7.02
CA THR A 155 -3.99 -9.08 8.05
C THR A 155 -3.92 -7.66 7.45
N ASN A 156 -3.29 -7.50 6.27
CA ASN A 156 -3.24 -6.22 5.55
C ASN A 156 -4.64 -5.65 5.31
N THR A 157 -5.58 -6.48 4.92
CA THR A 157 -6.98 -6.09 4.73
C THR A 157 -7.62 -5.64 6.03
N ALA A 158 -7.54 -6.47 7.07
CA ALA A 158 -8.22 -6.22 8.34
C ALA A 158 -7.70 -4.96 9.07
N ILE A 159 -6.44 -4.61 8.88
CA ILE A 159 -5.87 -3.36 9.41
C ILE A 159 -6.09 -2.14 8.52
N GLY A 160 -6.70 -2.30 7.33
CA GLY A 160 -6.83 -1.22 6.35
C GLY A 160 -5.48 -0.74 5.81
N GLY A 161 -4.55 -1.67 5.61
CA GLY A 161 -3.18 -1.39 5.22
C GLY A 161 -3.02 -0.78 3.81
N SER A 162 -1.80 -0.45 3.46
CA SER A 162 -1.45 0.25 2.22
C SER A 162 -1.61 -0.61 0.98
N THR A 163 -1.97 0.01 -0.15
CA THR A 163 -1.91 -0.61 -1.49
C THR A 163 -0.50 -1.07 -1.85
N ASN A 164 0.54 -0.36 -1.39
CA ASN A 164 1.94 -0.73 -1.62
C ASN A 164 2.31 -2.10 -1.05
N ALA A 165 1.56 -2.60 -0.06
CA ALA A 165 1.76 -3.93 0.49
C ALA A 165 1.62 -5.03 -0.58
N GLN A 166 0.76 -4.83 -1.60
CA GLN A 166 0.64 -5.79 -2.70
C GLN A 166 1.99 -5.98 -3.40
N VAL A 167 2.64 -4.89 -3.80
CA VAL A 167 3.96 -4.95 -4.47
C VAL A 167 5.00 -5.60 -3.56
N HIS A 168 5.05 -5.19 -2.29
CA HIS A 168 6.08 -5.65 -1.35
C HIS A 168 5.89 -7.10 -0.92
N ILE A 169 4.67 -7.54 -0.64
CA ILE A 169 4.37 -8.95 -0.31
C ILE A 169 4.69 -9.84 -1.50
N THR A 170 4.27 -9.45 -2.72
CA THR A 170 4.59 -10.19 -3.94
C THR A 170 6.10 -10.27 -4.19
N ALA A 171 6.84 -9.16 -3.96
CA ALA A 171 8.30 -9.16 -4.08
C ALA A 171 8.97 -10.13 -3.09
N MET A 172 8.59 -10.08 -1.82
CA MET A 172 9.11 -10.99 -0.79
C MET A 172 8.78 -12.45 -1.10
N ALA A 173 7.55 -12.74 -1.54
CA ALA A 173 7.14 -14.08 -1.95
C ALA A 173 7.97 -14.61 -3.12
N LYS A 174 8.19 -13.80 -4.16
CA LYS A 174 9.07 -14.17 -5.30
C LYS A 174 10.51 -14.47 -4.86
N HIS A 175 11.08 -13.67 -3.97
CA HIS A 175 12.40 -13.96 -3.39
C HIS A 175 12.41 -15.30 -2.62
N ALA A 176 11.33 -15.63 -1.92
CA ALA A 176 11.15 -16.94 -1.27
C ALA A 176 10.88 -18.09 -2.25
N GLY A 177 10.64 -17.78 -3.52
CA GLY A 177 10.25 -18.77 -4.55
C GLY A 177 8.81 -19.20 -4.45
N ILE A 178 7.97 -18.39 -3.84
CA ILE A 178 6.53 -18.59 -3.69
C ILE A 178 5.82 -17.67 -4.70
N GLU A 179 4.95 -18.25 -5.50
CA GLU A 179 4.12 -17.50 -6.42
C GLU A 179 2.76 -17.18 -5.76
N ILE A 180 2.33 -15.93 -5.91
CA ILE A 180 1.00 -15.45 -5.51
C ILE A 180 0.37 -14.85 -6.74
N THR A 181 -0.71 -15.46 -7.22
CA THR A 181 -1.44 -15.00 -8.40
C THR A 181 -2.40 -13.85 -8.05
N ALA A 182 -2.87 -13.13 -9.07
CA ALA A 182 -3.88 -12.08 -8.91
C ALA A 182 -5.18 -12.62 -8.27
N SER A 183 -5.63 -13.81 -8.68
CA SER A 183 -6.79 -14.48 -8.10
C SER A 183 -6.58 -14.81 -6.63
N GLU A 184 -5.43 -15.40 -6.27
CA GLU A 184 -5.10 -15.71 -4.88
C GLU A 184 -4.99 -14.45 -4.02
N TRP A 185 -4.52 -13.33 -4.60
CA TRP A 185 -4.53 -12.05 -3.90
C TRP A 185 -5.95 -11.61 -3.57
N GLU A 186 -6.86 -11.62 -4.54
CA GLU A 186 -8.25 -11.21 -4.34
C GLU A 186 -9.00 -12.15 -3.38
N GLU A 187 -8.86 -13.46 -3.56
CA GLU A 187 -9.45 -14.48 -2.70
C GLU A 187 -9.03 -14.35 -1.23
N ASN A 188 -7.78 -13.94 -0.97
CA ASN A 188 -7.27 -13.73 0.38
C ASN A 188 -7.46 -12.30 0.91
N SER A 189 -8.11 -11.40 0.19
CA SER A 189 -8.29 -10.02 0.65
C SER A 189 -9.73 -9.52 0.57
N HIS A 190 -10.43 -9.66 -0.55
CA HIS A 190 -11.64 -8.92 -0.84
C HIS A 190 -12.75 -9.08 0.20
N HIS A 191 -13.09 -10.30 0.58
CA HIS A 191 -14.20 -10.64 1.48
C HIS A 191 -13.96 -10.28 2.94
N LEU A 192 -12.73 -9.91 3.30
CA LEU A 192 -12.38 -9.65 4.70
C LEU A 192 -12.82 -8.26 5.15
N PRO A 193 -13.23 -8.14 6.43
CA PRO A 193 -13.66 -6.88 6.99
C PRO A 193 -12.52 -5.96 7.38
N LEU A 194 -12.79 -4.66 7.45
CA LEU A 194 -11.95 -3.69 8.13
C LEU A 194 -12.22 -3.74 9.63
N LEU A 195 -11.20 -4.07 10.42
CA LEU A 195 -11.29 -4.14 11.90
C LEU A 195 -10.58 -2.97 12.57
N ALA A 196 -9.43 -2.50 12.04
CA ALA A 196 -8.68 -1.42 12.65
C ALA A 196 -9.21 -0.04 12.24
N ASN A 197 -9.67 0.74 13.21
CA ASN A 197 -10.17 2.11 13.04
C ASN A 197 -9.02 3.12 13.05
N VAL A 198 -8.08 2.97 12.13
CA VAL A 198 -6.85 3.76 12.04
C VAL A 198 -6.79 4.53 10.72
N GLN A 199 -6.37 5.80 10.75
CA GLN A 199 -6.21 6.62 9.55
C GLN A 199 -5.24 5.95 8.54
N PRO A 200 -5.52 6.03 7.22
CA PRO A 200 -6.56 6.83 6.56
C PRO A 200 -7.95 6.18 6.49
N SER A 201 -8.08 4.87 6.76
CA SER A 201 -9.37 4.15 6.65
C SER A 201 -10.28 4.34 7.87
N GLY A 202 -9.79 4.97 8.93
CA GLY A 202 -10.48 5.18 10.20
C GLY A 202 -10.13 6.51 10.87
N LYS A 203 -10.34 6.59 12.19
CA LYS A 203 -10.27 7.84 12.96
C LYS A 203 -9.03 7.99 13.83
N TYR A 204 -8.53 6.87 14.40
CA TYR A 204 -7.43 6.88 15.36
C TYR A 204 -6.06 6.80 14.68
N LEU A 205 -4.99 6.83 15.49
CA LEU A 205 -3.61 6.67 15.05
C LEU A 205 -2.98 5.40 15.66
N CYS A 206 -1.74 5.12 15.32
CA CYS A 206 -1.07 3.88 15.69
C CYS A 206 -0.84 3.71 17.18
N GLU A 207 -0.73 4.79 17.97
CA GLU A 207 -0.62 4.69 19.43
C GLU A 207 -1.90 4.10 20.05
N ALA A 208 -3.07 4.60 19.64
CA ALA A 208 -4.35 4.04 20.08
C ALA A 208 -4.50 2.58 19.62
N PHE A 209 -4.06 2.25 18.41
CA PHE A 209 -4.08 0.88 17.90
C PHE A 209 -3.19 -0.06 18.72
N TYR A 210 -1.97 0.36 19.06
CA TYR A 210 -1.11 -0.39 19.97
C TYR A 210 -1.78 -0.65 21.33
N ARG A 211 -2.34 0.39 21.95
CA ARG A 211 -3.03 0.30 23.25
C ARG A 211 -4.28 -0.58 23.20
N ALA A 212 -4.94 -0.68 22.05
CA ALA A 212 -6.11 -1.54 21.83
C ALA A 212 -5.79 -3.03 21.66
N GLY A 213 -4.50 -3.39 21.62
CA GLY A 213 -4.02 -4.76 21.43
C GLY A 213 -3.22 -4.98 20.15
N GLY A 214 -3.20 -3.98 19.23
CA GLY A 214 -2.35 -3.97 18.03
C GLY A 214 -2.61 -5.12 17.06
N VAL A 215 -1.58 -5.47 16.31
CA VAL A 215 -1.63 -6.57 15.32
C VAL A 215 -2.05 -7.91 15.94
N PRO A 216 -1.52 -8.33 17.11
CA PRO A 216 -1.91 -9.61 17.70
C PRO A 216 -3.41 -9.71 18.01
N ALA A 217 -4.05 -8.63 18.43
CA ALA A 217 -5.49 -8.62 18.71
C ALA A 217 -6.30 -8.78 17.42
N VAL A 218 -5.92 -8.08 16.32
CA VAL A 218 -6.55 -8.24 15.01
C VAL A 218 -6.36 -9.67 14.49
N MET A 219 -5.14 -10.20 14.56
CA MET A 219 -4.86 -11.57 14.10
C MET A 219 -5.57 -12.62 14.94
N SER A 220 -5.67 -12.41 16.25
CA SER A 220 -6.44 -13.30 17.13
C SER A 220 -7.92 -13.31 16.75
N GLU A 221 -8.46 -12.15 16.41
CA GLU A 221 -9.86 -12.04 15.99
C GLU A 221 -10.10 -12.76 14.64
N LEU A 222 -9.22 -12.56 13.65
CA LEU A 222 -9.28 -13.30 12.39
C LEU A 222 -9.13 -14.82 12.58
N LEU A 223 -8.23 -15.26 13.48
CA LEU A 223 -8.00 -16.67 13.75
C LEU A 223 -9.25 -17.34 14.37
N LYS A 224 -9.97 -16.68 15.28
CA LYS A 224 -11.23 -17.17 15.86
C LYS A 224 -12.29 -17.47 14.81
N HIS A 225 -12.25 -16.76 13.67
CA HIS A 225 -13.17 -16.92 12.55
C HIS A 225 -12.60 -17.78 11.42
N ASN A 226 -11.52 -18.52 11.67
CA ASN A 226 -10.83 -19.38 10.70
C ASN A 226 -10.27 -18.63 9.47
N GLU A 227 -10.00 -17.33 9.62
CA GLU A 227 -9.44 -16.51 8.56
C GLU A 227 -7.92 -16.47 8.54
N LEU A 228 -7.23 -17.17 9.44
CA LEU A 228 -5.77 -17.31 9.43
C LEU A 228 -5.33 -18.77 9.55
N TYR A 229 -4.17 -19.06 8.98
CA TYR A 229 -3.49 -20.33 9.12
C TYR A 229 -2.66 -20.33 10.42
N GLY A 230 -3.24 -20.84 11.51
CA GLY A 230 -2.67 -20.78 12.85
C GLY A 230 -1.41 -21.63 13.04
N GLN A 231 -1.21 -22.68 12.22
CA GLN A 231 -0.12 -23.65 12.38
C GLN A 231 1.20 -23.21 11.74
N VAL A 232 1.26 -22.03 11.09
CA VAL A 232 2.52 -21.53 10.54
C VAL A 232 3.54 -21.24 11.64
N MET A 233 4.80 -21.60 11.39
CA MET A 233 5.91 -21.34 12.30
C MET A 233 6.26 -19.85 12.35
N THR A 234 6.74 -19.38 13.49
CA THR A 234 7.24 -18.02 13.66
C THR A 234 8.65 -17.98 14.24
N VAL A 235 9.30 -16.83 14.18
CA VAL A 235 10.65 -16.64 14.78
C VAL A 235 10.69 -16.88 16.28
N SER A 236 9.57 -16.89 16.98
CA SER A 236 9.52 -17.24 18.41
C SER A 236 9.82 -18.72 18.68
N GLY A 237 9.81 -19.57 17.67
CA GLY A 237 9.91 -21.03 17.80
C GLY A 237 8.57 -21.70 18.13
N LYS A 238 7.48 -20.93 18.06
CA LYS A 238 6.10 -21.38 18.28
C LYS A 238 5.27 -21.10 17.04
N THR A 239 4.13 -21.79 16.93
CA THR A 239 3.16 -21.49 15.87
C THR A 239 2.49 -20.12 16.11
N LEU A 240 1.86 -19.60 15.06
CA LEU A 240 1.10 -18.36 15.15
C LEU A 240 -0.03 -18.47 16.19
N GLU A 241 -0.78 -19.57 16.17
CA GLU A 241 -1.87 -19.82 17.12
C GLU A 241 -1.38 -19.81 18.57
N GLU A 242 -0.26 -20.47 18.87
CA GLU A 242 0.35 -20.45 20.20
C GLU A 242 0.73 -19.04 20.67
N ASN A 243 1.25 -18.22 19.75
CA ASN A 243 1.63 -16.83 20.03
C ASN A 243 0.43 -15.90 20.25
N LEU A 244 -0.71 -16.20 19.62
CA LEU A 244 -1.93 -15.42 19.71
C LEU A 244 -2.82 -15.81 20.90
N LYS A 245 -2.52 -16.90 21.59
CA LYS A 245 -3.30 -17.35 22.75
C LYS A 245 -3.36 -16.27 23.83
N GLY A 246 -4.59 -15.88 24.20
CA GLY A 246 -4.85 -14.85 25.21
C GLY A 246 -4.65 -13.41 24.71
N ARG A 247 -4.47 -13.20 23.40
CA ARG A 247 -4.46 -11.87 22.80
C ARG A 247 -5.88 -11.42 22.51
N GLU A 248 -6.31 -10.33 23.11
CA GLU A 248 -7.68 -9.83 23.05
C GLU A 248 -7.74 -8.36 22.66
N ILE A 249 -8.88 -7.94 22.13
CA ILE A 249 -9.19 -6.54 21.86
C ILE A 249 -9.50 -5.87 23.20
N SER A 250 -8.69 -4.87 23.59
CA SER A 250 -8.90 -4.11 24.82
C SER A 250 -9.79 -2.87 24.62
N ASN A 251 -9.97 -2.42 23.36
CA ASN A 251 -10.81 -1.27 23.00
C ASN A 251 -11.50 -1.50 21.67
N SER A 252 -12.79 -1.83 21.69
CA SER A 252 -13.60 -2.11 20.49
C SER A 252 -13.89 -0.87 19.63
N LYS A 253 -13.67 0.35 20.12
CA LYS A 253 -13.78 1.56 19.28
C LYS A 253 -12.59 1.70 18.32
N VAL A 254 -11.45 1.13 18.71
CA VAL A 254 -10.18 1.20 17.91
C VAL A 254 -9.97 -0.07 17.09
N ILE A 255 -10.28 -1.25 17.64
CA ILE A 255 -10.25 -2.52 16.91
C ILE A 255 -11.65 -3.13 17.04
N ALA A 256 -12.40 -3.15 15.95
CA ALA A 256 -13.75 -3.72 15.92
C ALA A 256 -13.69 -5.26 15.98
N LYS A 257 -14.78 -5.87 16.43
CA LYS A 257 -14.96 -7.32 16.37
C LYS A 257 -15.32 -7.74 14.94
N PHE A 258 -15.06 -8.99 14.62
CA PHE A 258 -15.31 -9.54 13.29
C PHE A 258 -16.81 -9.50 12.93
N GLU A 259 -17.70 -9.75 13.87
CA GLU A 259 -19.15 -9.73 13.67
C GLU A 259 -19.74 -8.33 13.50
N GLU A 260 -19.04 -7.30 14.04
CA GLU A 260 -19.45 -5.90 13.96
C GLU A 260 -18.31 -5.04 13.39
N PRO A 261 -17.89 -5.29 12.14
CA PRO A 261 -16.73 -4.63 11.53
C PRO A 261 -17.04 -3.17 11.17
N LEU A 262 -16.00 -2.37 11.02
CA LEU A 262 -16.12 -0.99 10.55
C LEU A 262 -16.65 -0.93 9.10
N LYS A 263 -16.19 -1.86 8.26
CA LYS A 263 -16.67 -2.07 6.89
C LYS A 263 -16.59 -3.56 6.56
N LYS A 264 -17.62 -4.07 5.88
CA LYS A 264 -17.61 -5.41 5.27
C LYS A 264 -16.92 -5.33 3.90
N ASP A 265 -16.41 -6.45 3.40
CA ASP A 265 -15.79 -6.56 2.07
C ASP A 265 -14.82 -5.39 1.79
N ALA A 266 -13.94 -5.14 2.77
CA ALA A 266 -13.11 -3.95 2.83
C ALA A 266 -11.70 -4.14 2.27
N GLY A 267 -11.48 -5.26 1.60
CA GLY A 267 -10.18 -5.62 1.05
C GLY A 267 -9.87 -4.95 -0.27
N PHE A 268 -8.94 -5.58 -0.94
CA PHE A 268 -8.49 -5.15 -2.25
C PHE A 268 -9.22 -5.96 -3.31
N ILE A 269 -9.65 -5.29 -4.37
CA ILE A 269 -10.16 -5.94 -5.57
C ILE A 269 -9.12 -5.83 -6.68
N VAL A 270 -9.05 -6.86 -7.50
CA VAL A 270 -8.22 -6.88 -8.69
C VAL A 270 -9.11 -6.58 -9.90
N LEU A 271 -8.67 -5.64 -10.72
CA LEU A 271 -9.34 -5.26 -11.97
C LEU A 271 -8.49 -5.66 -13.16
N SER A 272 -9.16 -6.06 -14.25
CA SER A 272 -8.54 -6.33 -15.55
C SER A 272 -9.49 -5.88 -16.66
N GLY A 273 -9.03 -5.83 -17.92
CA GLY A 273 -9.90 -5.44 -19.04
C GLY A 273 -9.08 -5.12 -20.28
N ASN A 274 -9.69 -4.39 -21.22
CA ASN A 274 -8.99 -4.03 -22.42
C ASN A 274 -7.93 -2.92 -22.22
N LEU A 275 -7.92 -2.28 -21.05
CA LEU A 275 -6.96 -1.21 -20.73
C LEU A 275 -5.69 -1.77 -20.06
N PHE A 276 -5.79 -2.81 -19.27
CA PHE A 276 -4.67 -3.49 -18.59
C PHE A 276 -5.07 -4.91 -18.16
N ASP A 277 -4.06 -5.76 -17.90
CA ASP A 277 -4.25 -7.13 -17.45
C ASP A 277 -4.44 -7.23 -15.93
N PHE A 278 -3.91 -6.24 -15.19
CA PHE A 278 -3.95 -6.18 -13.74
C PHE A 278 -3.95 -4.73 -13.25
N ALA A 279 -4.79 -4.46 -12.29
CA ALA A 279 -4.71 -3.30 -11.39
C ALA A 279 -5.36 -3.65 -10.05
N ILE A 280 -5.09 -2.86 -9.03
CA ILE A 280 -5.60 -3.07 -7.67
C ILE A 280 -6.35 -1.81 -7.20
N MET A 281 -7.49 -2.02 -6.55
CA MET A 281 -8.27 -0.97 -5.89
C MET A 281 -8.50 -1.31 -4.43
N LYS A 282 -8.18 -0.38 -3.53
CA LYS A 282 -8.44 -0.50 -2.09
C LYS A 282 -9.84 0.01 -1.78
N THR A 283 -10.72 -0.86 -1.26
CA THR A 283 -12.12 -0.49 -1.00
C THR A 283 -12.35 0.13 0.38
N SER A 284 -11.46 -0.11 1.36
CA SER A 284 -11.61 0.41 2.73
C SER A 284 -11.58 1.94 2.85
N VAL A 285 -10.97 2.64 1.89
CA VAL A 285 -10.91 4.11 1.85
C VAL A 285 -12.05 4.76 1.07
N ILE A 286 -12.94 4.00 0.44
CA ILE A 286 -14.12 4.53 -0.25
C ILE A 286 -14.99 5.26 0.78
N SER A 287 -15.13 6.59 0.62
CA SER A 287 -16.00 7.41 1.45
C SER A 287 -17.48 7.24 1.09
N ASP A 288 -18.38 7.57 2.02
CA ASP A 288 -19.83 7.53 1.74
C ASP A 288 -20.21 8.49 0.62
N ASP A 289 -19.55 9.64 0.52
CA ASP A 289 -19.76 10.61 -0.55
C ASP A 289 -19.34 10.05 -1.91
N PHE A 290 -18.13 9.45 -2.01
CA PHE A 290 -17.69 8.81 -3.22
C PHE A 290 -18.64 7.66 -3.63
N ARG A 291 -19.08 6.85 -2.64
CA ARG A 291 -20.00 5.74 -2.87
C ARG A 291 -21.31 6.24 -3.48
N LYS A 292 -21.93 7.24 -2.88
CA LYS A 292 -23.18 7.84 -3.36
C LYS A 292 -23.04 8.45 -4.76
N ARG A 293 -21.95 9.16 -5.02
CA ARG A 293 -21.73 9.83 -6.30
C ARG A 293 -21.41 8.88 -7.45
N PHE A 294 -20.65 7.82 -7.18
CA PHE A 294 -20.08 7.00 -8.25
C PHE A 294 -20.56 5.55 -8.23
N LEU A 295 -20.89 4.97 -7.08
CA LEU A 295 -21.14 3.54 -6.95
C LEU A 295 -22.62 3.18 -6.71
N GLU A 296 -23.44 4.10 -6.25
CA GLU A 296 -24.86 3.87 -5.91
C GLU A 296 -25.81 4.57 -6.89
N ARG A 297 -25.36 4.89 -8.09
CA ARG A 297 -26.20 5.49 -9.12
C ARG A 297 -27.24 4.48 -9.59
N LYS A 298 -28.53 4.83 -9.48
CA LYS A 298 -29.64 3.95 -9.86
C LYS A 298 -29.51 3.44 -11.29
N GLY A 299 -29.46 2.10 -11.45
CA GLY A 299 -29.35 1.42 -12.73
C GLY A 299 -27.92 1.26 -13.24
N SER A 300 -26.92 1.73 -12.48
CA SER A 300 -25.50 1.52 -12.77
C SER A 300 -24.70 1.28 -11.49
N GLU A 301 -25.30 0.57 -10.53
CA GLU A 301 -24.69 0.31 -9.23
C GLU A 301 -23.37 -0.47 -9.41
N GLY A 302 -22.30 0.04 -8.80
CA GLY A 302 -20.95 -0.50 -8.92
C GLY A 302 -20.28 -0.24 -10.26
N ILE A 303 -20.87 0.57 -11.15
CA ILE A 303 -20.32 0.93 -12.46
C ILE A 303 -20.00 2.42 -12.51
N ILE A 304 -18.78 2.76 -12.90
CA ILE A 304 -18.35 4.13 -13.16
C ILE A 304 -18.05 4.25 -14.65
N GLU A 305 -18.72 5.16 -15.33
CA GLU A 305 -18.33 5.63 -16.66
C GLU A 305 -17.86 7.08 -16.55
N ALA A 306 -16.63 7.33 -16.94
CA ALA A 306 -16.01 8.64 -16.76
C ALA A 306 -15.10 9.02 -17.93
N ARG A 307 -15.02 10.30 -18.21
CA ARG A 307 -14.15 10.88 -19.23
C ARG A 307 -12.72 10.97 -18.71
N ALA A 308 -11.77 10.35 -19.39
CA ALA A 308 -10.36 10.35 -19.02
C ALA A 308 -9.72 11.74 -19.19
N ILE A 309 -8.95 12.15 -18.18
CA ILE A 309 -8.01 13.28 -18.24
C ILE A 309 -6.62 12.69 -18.01
N VAL A 310 -5.82 12.59 -19.06
CA VAL A 310 -4.54 11.90 -19.04
C VAL A 310 -3.38 12.86 -18.78
N PHE A 311 -2.54 12.49 -17.81
CA PHE A 311 -1.32 13.19 -17.42
C PHE A 311 -0.08 12.30 -17.64
N GLU A 312 0.96 12.90 -18.26
CA GLU A 312 2.25 12.26 -18.50
C GLU A 312 3.16 12.42 -17.25
N GLY A 313 2.81 11.71 -16.17
CA GLY A 313 3.52 11.78 -14.91
C GLY A 313 3.13 12.96 -14.01
N SER A 314 3.76 13.03 -12.86
CA SER A 314 3.44 13.96 -11.78
C SER A 314 3.64 15.43 -12.13
N GLU A 315 4.69 15.78 -12.86
CA GLU A 315 4.98 17.16 -13.24
C GLU A 315 3.97 17.70 -14.24
N ASP A 316 3.50 16.85 -15.17
CA ASP A 316 2.45 17.24 -16.09
C ASP A 316 1.12 17.45 -15.37
N TYR A 317 0.80 16.58 -14.41
CA TYR A 317 -0.36 16.74 -13.54
C TYR A 317 -0.32 18.09 -12.80
N HIS A 318 0.75 18.40 -12.08
CA HIS A 318 0.86 19.66 -11.33
C HIS A 318 0.81 20.91 -12.20
N ARG A 319 1.30 20.83 -13.44
CA ARG A 319 1.26 21.94 -14.38
C ARG A 319 -0.15 22.19 -14.94
N ARG A 320 -0.93 21.11 -15.16
CA ARG A 320 -2.15 21.17 -15.96
C ARG A 320 -3.45 20.97 -15.18
N ILE A 321 -3.40 20.51 -13.93
CA ILE A 321 -4.64 20.20 -13.19
C ILE A 321 -5.59 21.39 -13.06
N GLU A 322 -5.07 22.60 -13.02
CA GLU A 322 -5.87 23.85 -12.93
C GLU A 322 -6.17 24.46 -14.33
N ASP A 323 -5.79 23.81 -15.43
CA ASP A 323 -6.02 24.31 -16.78
C ASP A 323 -7.52 24.20 -17.16
N PRO A 324 -8.23 25.34 -17.35
CA PRO A 324 -9.65 25.32 -17.73
C PRO A 324 -9.92 24.60 -19.06
N ALA A 325 -8.93 24.51 -19.96
CA ALA A 325 -9.09 23.84 -21.25
C ALA A 325 -9.33 22.33 -21.11
N LEU A 326 -8.97 21.73 -19.98
CA LEU A 326 -9.25 20.31 -19.69
C LEU A 326 -10.74 20.07 -19.39
N ASN A 327 -11.52 21.11 -19.06
CA ASN A 327 -12.95 21.02 -18.71
C ASN A 327 -13.23 19.90 -17.70
N ILE A 328 -12.45 19.85 -16.61
CA ILE A 328 -12.59 18.78 -15.60
C ILE A 328 -13.89 19.01 -14.83
N ASP A 329 -14.74 18.01 -14.77
CA ASP A 329 -15.99 18.00 -14.03
C ASP A 329 -16.13 16.74 -13.16
N GLU A 330 -17.26 16.59 -12.46
CA GLU A 330 -17.53 15.44 -11.59
C GLU A 330 -17.67 14.09 -12.34
N ASN A 331 -17.73 14.10 -13.67
CA ASN A 331 -17.82 12.90 -14.50
C ASN A 331 -16.46 12.54 -15.14
N CYS A 332 -15.38 13.11 -14.63
CA CYS A 332 -14.03 12.82 -15.10
C CYS A 332 -13.33 11.78 -14.22
N ILE A 333 -12.39 11.06 -14.83
CA ILE A 333 -11.39 10.23 -14.15
C ILE A 333 -10.00 10.79 -14.45
N LEU A 334 -9.21 11.00 -13.39
CA LEU A 334 -7.85 11.48 -13.53
C LEU A 334 -6.92 10.27 -13.76
N VAL A 335 -6.14 10.31 -14.82
CA VAL A 335 -5.26 9.21 -15.22
C VAL A 335 -3.82 9.69 -15.24
N MET A 336 -2.93 8.99 -14.55
CA MET A 336 -1.48 9.23 -14.60
C MET A 336 -0.76 8.02 -15.16
N ARG A 337 0.05 8.23 -16.19
CA ARG A 337 0.87 7.19 -16.82
C ARG A 337 2.35 7.53 -16.83
N GLY A 338 3.20 6.53 -17.11
CA GLY A 338 4.64 6.67 -17.07
C GLY A 338 5.22 6.74 -15.65
N ALA A 339 4.45 6.27 -14.66
CA ALA A 339 4.83 6.23 -13.25
C ALA A 339 5.17 4.81 -12.75
N GLY A 340 5.08 3.81 -13.62
CA GLY A 340 5.45 2.42 -13.33
C GLY A 340 6.97 2.22 -13.21
N PRO A 341 7.42 0.99 -12.90
CA PRO A 341 8.82 0.72 -12.58
C PRO A 341 9.80 1.04 -13.72
N VAL A 342 9.41 0.90 -14.98
CA VAL A 342 10.24 1.24 -16.14
C VAL A 342 10.13 2.72 -16.50
N GLY A 343 8.91 3.27 -16.51
CA GLY A 343 8.67 4.69 -16.80
C GLY A 343 9.31 5.61 -15.77
N TRP A 344 9.18 5.26 -14.49
CA TRP A 344 9.81 5.94 -13.37
C TRP A 344 10.62 4.94 -12.54
N PRO A 345 11.94 4.81 -12.78
CA PRO A 345 12.78 3.84 -12.08
C PRO A 345 12.66 3.96 -10.55
N GLY A 346 12.28 2.83 -9.92
CA GLY A 346 11.94 2.80 -8.50
C GLY A 346 10.46 3.03 -8.19
N SER A 347 9.63 3.34 -9.19
CA SER A 347 8.17 3.51 -9.10
C SER A 347 7.75 4.36 -7.89
N ALA A 348 8.04 5.67 -7.95
CA ALA A 348 7.70 6.61 -6.89
C ALA A 348 6.17 6.65 -6.63
N GLU A 349 5.78 7.02 -5.41
CA GLU A 349 4.38 7.14 -4.98
C GLU A 349 3.78 8.48 -5.46
N VAL A 350 3.60 8.63 -6.76
CA VAL A 350 3.21 9.91 -7.41
C VAL A 350 1.77 9.96 -7.90
N VAL A 351 1.07 8.81 -7.95
CA VAL A 351 -0.33 8.75 -8.39
C VAL A 351 -1.28 9.24 -7.27
N ASN A 352 -0.99 10.45 -6.76
CA ASN A 352 -1.78 11.12 -5.74
C ASN A 352 -2.42 12.34 -6.38
N MET A 353 -3.57 12.17 -7.03
CA MET A 353 -4.25 13.23 -7.74
C MET A 353 -5.47 13.72 -6.96
N GLN A 354 -5.58 15.03 -6.82
CA GLN A 354 -6.76 15.71 -6.29
C GLN A 354 -7.48 16.43 -7.44
N PRO A 355 -8.79 16.65 -7.32
CA PRO A 355 -9.52 17.52 -8.26
C PRO A 355 -8.93 18.92 -8.30
N PRO A 356 -9.19 19.70 -9.36
CA PRO A 356 -8.81 21.10 -9.40
C PRO A 356 -9.54 21.91 -8.31
N ALA A 357 -8.93 23.00 -7.87
CA ALA A 357 -9.38 23.80 -6.74
C ALA A 357 -10.84 24.29 -6.88
N TYR A 358 -11.31 24.57 -8.10
CA TYR A 358 -12.69 25.00 -8.29
C TYR A 358 -13.72 23.90 -7.99
N LEU A 359 -13.41 22.61 -8.24
CA LEU A 359 -14.29 21.51 -7.87
C LEU A 359 -14.26 21.26 -6.35
N ILE A 360 -13.08 21.36 -5.72
CA ILE A 360 -12.95 21.25 -4.26
C ILE A 360 -13.80 22.32 -3.57
N LYS A 361 -13.78 23.56 -4.06
CA LYS A 361 -14.64 24.66 -3.57
C LYS A 361 -16.14 24.39 -3.73
N GLN A 362 -16.53 23.55 -4.67
CA GLN A 362 -17.90 23.09 -4.87
C GLN A 362 -18.26 21.87 -4.01
N GLY A 363 -17.34 21.40 -3.16
CA GLY A 363 -17.53 20.22 -2.31
C GLY A 363 -17.22 18.88 -3.00
N ILE A 364 -16.58 18.90 -4.18
CA ILE A 364 -16.13 17.70 -4.89
C ILE A 364 -14.67 17.46 -4.51
N GLU A 365 -14.46 16.79 -3.36
CA GLU A 365 -13.13 16.60 -2.77
C GLU A 365 -12.33 15.45 -3.41
N SER A 366 -12.97 14.55 -4.16
CA SER A 366 -12.33 13.43 -4.85
C SER A 366 -13.00 13.07 -6.16
N LEU A 367 -12.19 12.68 -7.14
CA LEU A 367 -12.59 12.05 -8.39
C LEU A 367 -12.00 10.63 -8.44
N PRO A 368 -12.55 9.72 -9.27
CA PRO A 368 -11.85 8.48 -9.58
C PRO A 368 -10.46 8.76 -10.14
N THR A 369 -9.49 7.97 -9.71
CA THR A 369 -8.10 8.07 -10.20
C THR A 369 -7.57 6.72 -10.63
N LEU A 370 -6.69 6.72 -11.63
CA LEU A 370 -6.16 5.54 -12.27
C LEU A 370 -4.69 5.77 -12.68
N GLY A 371 -3.81 4.77 -12.54
CA GLY A 371 -2.44 4.92 -13.00
C GLY A 371 -1.55 3.69 -12.84
N ASP A 372 -0.53 3.66 -13.70
CA ASP A 372 0.46 2.58 -13.76
C ASP A 372 1.54 2.66 -12.66
N GLY A 373 1.43 3.64 -11.77
CA GLY A 373 2.33 3.83 -10.63
C GLY A 373 1.70 3.47 -9.29
N ARG A 374 2.32 3.99 -8.23
CA ARG A 374 1.92 3.80 -6.83
C ARG A 374 1.39 5.09 -6.22
N GLN A 375 0.62 4.95 -5.16
CA GLN A 375 0.12 6.04 -4.35
C GLN A 375 0.62 5.92 -2.91
N SER A 376 0.72 7.04 -2.20
CA SER A 376 1.00 7.04 -0.77
C SER A 376 -0.04 6.23 0.01
N GLY A 377 0.41 5.36 0.91
CA GLY A 377 -0.47 4.61 1.79
C GLY A 377 -1.28 5.47 2.77
N THR A 378 -1.03 6.77 2.83
CA THR A 378 -1.75 7.74 3.66
C THR A 378 -2.88 8.46 2.91
N SER A 379 -3.03 8.21 1.60
CA SER A 379 -4.11 8.81 0.79
C SER A 379 -5.46 8.23 1.18
N ASP A 380 -6.46 9.09 1.21
CA ASP A 380 -7.85 8.79 1.53
C ASP A 380 -8.76 8.69 0.28
N SER A 381 -8.18 8.75 -0.93
CA SER A 381 -8.91 8.54 -2.18
C SER A 381 -8.89 7.06 -2.60
N PRO A 382 -9.94 6.54 -3.25
CA PRO A 382 -9.97 5.17 -3.78
C PRO A 382 -9.40 5.11 -5.21
N PRO A 383 -8.08 4.93 -5.37
CA PRO A 383 -7.45 4.86 -6.68
C PRO A 383 -7.42 3.45 -7.23
N ILE A 384 -7.33 3.34 -8.55
CA ILE A 384 -6.96 2.13 -9.28
C ILE A 384 -5.48 2.27 -9.62
N LEU A 385 -4.65 1.36 -9.11
CA LEU A 385 -3.19 1.47 -9.11
C LEU A 385 -2.51 0.22 -9.64
N HIS A 386 -1.19 0.34 -9.85
CA HIS A 386 -0.31 -0.77 -10.23
C HIS A 386 -0.67 -1.40 -11.56
N GLU A 387 -1.27 -0.62 -12.48
CA GLU A 387 -1.65 -1.13 -13.78
C GLU A 387 -0.48 -1.78 -14.48
N SER A 388 -0.72 -2.99 -14.94
CA SER A 388 0.29 -3.83 -15.58
C SER A 388 -0.33 -4.54 -16.78
N PRO A 389 0.35 -4.57 -17.94
CA PRO A 389 1.63 -3.92 -18.22
C PRO A 389 1.56 -2.40 -18.16
N GLU A 390 2.58 -1.74 -17.57
CA GLU A 390 2.66 -0.28 -17.52
C GLU A 390 2.80 0.35 -18.91
N SER A 391 2.47 1.62 -19.04
CA SER A 391 2.57 2.36 -20.32
C SER A 391 3.97 2.34 -20.92
N ALA A 392 5.02 2.41 -20.09
CA ALA A 392 6.41 2.46 -20.54
C ALA A 392 6.93 1.18 -21.21
N VAL A 393 6.22 0.06 -21.07
CA VAL A 393 6.52 -1.19 -21.76
C VAL A 393 5.50 -1.51 -22.86
N GLY A 394 4.72 -0.52 -23.30
CA GLY A 394 3.70 -0.67 -24.33
C GLY A 394 2.36 -1.23 -23.83
N GLY A 395 2.09 -1.18 -22.51
CA GLY A 395 0.77 -1.43 -21.97
C GLY A 395 -0.30 -0.51 -22.58
N ASN A 396 -1.55 -0.95 -22.59
CA ASN A 396 -2.62 -0.25 -23.33
C ASN A 396 -2.89 1.17 -22.81
N LEU A 397 -2.54 1.48 -21.55
CA LEU A 397 -2.61 2.84 -21.01
C LEU A 397 -1.80 3.85 -21.84
N ALA A 398 -0.74 3.40 -22.55
CA ALA A 398 0.06 4.21 -23.45
C ALA A 398 -0.77 4.89 -24.56
N TYR A 399 -1.86 4.27 -24.99
CA TYR A 399 -2.67 4.69 -26.13
C TYR A 399 -3.95 5.45 -25.73
N LEU A 400 -4.23 5.55 -24.42
CA LEU A 400 -5.37 6.30 -23.88
C LEU A 400 -5.17 7.80 -24.15
N LYS A 401 -6.25 8.50 -24.52
CA LYS A 401 -6.23 9.94 -24.76
C LYS A 401 -7.23 10.66 -23.86
N THR A 402 -6.91 11.89 -23.48
CA THR A 402 -7.90 12.77 -22.83
C THR A 402 -9.13 12.87 -23.72
N GLY A 403 -10.30 12.68 -23.10
CA GLY A 403 -11.61 12.63 -23.78
C GLY A 403 -12.16 11.22 -24.00
N ASP A 404 -11.35 10.18 -23.93
CA ASP A 404 -11.84 8.80 -24.02
C ASP A 404 -12.72 8.47 -22.80
N ILE A 405 -13.69 7.58 -22.98
CA ILE A 405 -14.55 7.12 -21.88
C ILE A 405 -13.98 5.81 -21.34
N ILE A 406 -13.78 5.79 -20.02
CA ILE A 406 -13.38 4.59 -19.28
C ILE A 406 -14.61 4.09 -18.52
N ARG A 407 -14.89 2.79 -18.63
CA ARG A 407 -15.90 2.07 -17.86
C ARG A 407 -15.23 1.15 -16.87
N ILE A 408 -15.49 1.38 -15.58
CA ILE A 408 -15.07 0.54 -14.48
C ILE A 408 -16.29 -0.18 -13.95
N ASP A 409 -16.30 -1.50 -14.01
CA ASP A 409 -17.38 -2.35 -13.49
C ASP A 409 -16.85 -3.18 -12.32
N LEU A 410 -17.12 -2.72 -11.11
CA LEU A 410 -16.67 -3.39 -9.89
C LEU A 410 -17.35 -4.74 -9.67
N ASN A 411 -18.53 -4.94 -10.26
CA ASN A 411 -19.27 -6.21 -10.15
C ASN A 411 -18.60 -7.30 -11.01
N LYS A 412 -18.08 -6.89 -12.19
CA LYS A 412 -17.38 -7.78 -13.13
C LYS A 412 -15.89 -7.79 -12.97
N ARG A 413 -15.35 -6.94 -12.10
CA ARG A 413 -13.89 -6.74 -11.95
C ARG A 413 -13.22 -6.26 -13.23
N SER A 414 -13.91 -5.45 -14.04
CA SER A 414 -13.36 -4.98 -15.31
C SER A 414 -13.12 -3.47 -15.34
N CYS A 415 -12.12 -3.08 -16.14
CA CYS A 415 -11.83 -1.69 -16.48
C CYS A 415 -11.52 -1.59 -17.97
N ASP A 416 -12.40 -0.96 -18.71
CA ASP A 416 -12.37 -0.94 -20.17
C ASP A 416 -12.42 0.48 -20.71
N VAL A 417 -11.66 0.76 -21.76
CA VAL A 417 -11.85 1.97 -22.56
C VAL A 417 -12.88 1.70 -23.67
N LEU A 418 -13.83 2.63 -23.79
CA LEU A 418 -14.92 2.54 -24.77
C LEU A 418 -14.51 3.27 -26.08
N VAL A 419 -13.48 2.76 -26.74
CA VAL A 419 -13.00 3.24 -28.03
C VAL A 419 -13.12 2.08 -29.02
N ASP A 420 -13.56 2.37 -30.24
CA ASP A 420 -13.67 1.33 -31.28
C ASP A 420 -12.32 0.72 -31.64
N GLU A 421 -12.35 -0.53 -32.05
CA GLU A 421 -11.15 -1.33 -32.31
C GLU A 421 -10.29 -0.75 -33.45
N GLU A 422 -10.88 -0.14 -34.46
CA GLU A 422 -10.16 0.48 -35.60
C GLU A 422 -9.34 1.68 -35.10
N THR A 423 -9.97 2.58 -34.35
CA THR A 423 -9.30 3.73 -33.73
C THR A 423 -8.21 3.28 -32.77
N TRP A 424 -8.48 2.26 -31.94
CA TRP A 424 -7.49 1.75 -30.99
C TRP A 424 -6.26 1.16 -31.69
N ASN A 425 -6.47 0.34 -32.73
CA ASN A 425 -5.40 -0.28 -33.52
C ASN A 425 -4.59 0.77 -34.30
N ARG A 426 -5.23 1.83 -34.79
CA ARG A 426 -4.54 2.96 -35.41
C ARG A 426 -3.61 3.66 -34.41
N ARG A 427 -4.11 3.97 -33.19
CA ARG A 427 -3.29 4.58 -32.14
C ARG A 427 -2.07 3.74 -31.78
N LYS A 428 -2.21 2.41 -31.69
CA LYS A 428 -1.09 1.49 -31.44
C LYS A 428 0.00 1.54 -32.51
N LYS A 429 -0.37 1.83 -33.75
CA LYS A 429 0.60 1.99 -34.86
C LYS A 429 1.26 3.36 -34.89
N GLU A 430 0.55 4.40 -34.47
CA GLU A 430 0.98 5.80 -34.57
C GLU A 430 1.80 6.26 -33.35
N ILE A 431 1.57 5.68 -32.19
CA ILE A 431 2.18 6.12 -30.93
C ILE A 431 3.35 5.19 -30.60
N SER A 432 4.58 5.70 -30.72
CA SER A 432 5.74 5.10 -30.08
C SER A 432 5.80 5.57 -28.63
N TYR A 433 5.69 4.66 -27.70
CA TYR A 433 5.78 5.01 -26.28
C TYR A 433 7.22 5.17 -25.80
N GLU A 434 8.17 4.55 -26.51
CA GLU A 434 9.62 4.67 -26.23
C GLU A 434 10.07 6.13 -26.24
N ASP A 435 9.49 6.96 -27.14
CA ASP A 435 9.78 8.39 -27.25
C ASP A 435 9.30 9.21 -26.02
N LYS A 436 8.45 8.64 -25.15
CA LYS A 436 7.91 9.30 -23.96
C LYS A 436 8.64 8.91 -22.67
N ILE A 437 9.49 7.91 -22.73
CA ILE A 437 10.29 7.47 -21.58
C ILE A 437 11.37 8.50 -21.33
N ARG A 438 11.39 9.07 -20.13
CA ARG A 438 12.44 10.01 -19.72
C ARG A 438 13.80 9.33 -19.74
N GLU A 439 14.82 10.08 -20.14
CA GLU A 439 16.20 9.61 -20.07
C GLU A 439 16.58 9.20 -18.64
N SER A 440 17.39 8.17 -18.54
CA SER A 440 17.95 7.72 -17.28
C SER A 440 18.96 8.73 -16.76
N GLN A 441 18.86 9.11 -15.49
CA GLN A 441 19.76 10.06 -14.83
C GLN A 441 21.03 9.38 -14.27
N SER A 442 21.08 8.06 -14.30
CA SER A 442 22.22 7.29 -13.79
C SER A 442 22.29 5.91 -14.45
N PRO A 443 23.51 5.28 -14.47
CA PRO A 443 23.66 3.91 -14.96
C PRO A 443 22.81 2.90 -14.19
N TRP A 444 22.49 3.17 -12.92
CA TRP A 444 21.64 2.32 -12.08
C TRP A 444 20.19 2.34 -12.54
N GLN A 445 19.66 3.49 -12.93
CA GLN A 445 18.31 3.58 -13.52
C GLN A 445 18.22 2.82 -14.83
N GLU A 446 19.26 2.93 -15.67
CA GLU A 446 19.36 2.19 -16.93
C GLU A 446 19.35 0.67 -16.71
N LEU A 447 20.15 0.20 -15.76
CA LEU A 447 20.17 -1.23 -15.37
C LEU A 447 18.84 -1.68 -14.80
N PHE A 448 18.24 -0.87 -13.92
CA PHE A 448 16.96 -1.17 -13.28
C PHE A 448 15.84 -1.35 -14.32
N ARG A 449 15.70 -0.40 -15.26
CA ARG A 449 14.71 -0.49 -16.34
C ARG A 449 14.80 -1.77 -17.16
N LYS A 450 16.02 -2.23 -17.44
CA LYS A 450 16.26 -3.46 -18.21
C LYS A 450 15.90 -4.73 -17.48
N THR A 451 15.91 -4.70 -16.15
CA THR A 451 15.82 -5.92 -15.32
C THR A 451 14.58 -6.01 -14.46
N VAL A 452 13.88 -4.89 -14.21
CA VAL A 452 12.72 -4.86 -13.33
C VAL A 452 11.49 -5.53 -13.95
N THR A 453 10.70 -6.22 -13.11
CA THR A 453 9.37 -6.73 -13.47
C THR A 453 8.29 -5.68 -13.22
N GLN A 454 7.06 -5.97 -13.61
CA GLN A 454 5.91 -5.09 -13.40
C GLN A 454 5.46 -5.02 -11.93
N LEU A 455 4.65 -4.02 -11.55
CA LEU A 455 4.11 -3.88 -10.18
C LEU A 455 3.24 -5.07 -9.78
N SER A 456 2.46 -5.63 -10.69
CA SER A 456 1.71 -6.87 -10.47
C SER A 456 2.60 -8.03 -10.03
N GLU A 457 3.85 -8.00 -10.44
CA GLU A 457 4.86 -9.02 -10.16
C GLU A 457 5.82 -8.63 -9.02
N GLY A 458 5.54 -7.54 -8.29
CA GLY A 458 6.35 -7.07 -7.17
C GLY A 458 7.49 -6.14 -7.54
N ALA A 459 7.64 -5.71 -8.81
CA ALA A 459 8.71 -4.84 -9.29
C ALA A 459 10.11 -5.30 -8.84
N VAL A 460 10.38 -6.59 -8.96
CA VAL A 460 11.66 -7.21 -8.59
C VAL A 460 12.62 -7.21 -9.76
N MET A 461 13.91 -7.17 -9.47
CA MET A 461 14.93 -7.38 -10.49
C MET A 461 14.96 -8.88 -10.88
N LYS A 462 14.68 -9.21 -12.14
CA LYS A 462 14.62 -10.59 -12.67
C LYS A 462 15.84 -11.42 -12.29
N GLU A 463 17.02 -10.80 -12.30
CA GLU A 463 18.25 -11.50 -11.96
C GLU A 463 18.38 -11.77 -10.46
N ALA A 464 17.85 -10.88 -9.60
CA ALA A 464 17.97 -11.00 -8.14
C ALA A 464 17.21 -12.23 -7.60
N ILE A 465 16.04 -12.56 -8.13
CA ILE A 465 15.22 -13.68 -7.66
C ILE A 465 15.80 -15.06 -7.98
N LYS A 466 16.84 -15.13 -8.84
CA LYS A 466 17.57 -16.38 -9.12
C LYS A 466 18.49 -16.78 -7.97
N PHE A 467 18.93 -15.82 -7.17
CA PHE A 467 19.86 -16.07 -6.06
C PHE A 467 19.08 -16.45 -4.81
N LYS A 468 19.17 -17.73 -4.44
CA LYS A 468 18.52 -18.27 -3.23
C LYS A 468 19.56 -18.99 -2.40
N ARG A 469 19.44 -18.88 -1.07
CA ARG A 469 20.27 -19.60 -0.13
C ARG A 469 21.77 -19.44 -0.43
N ILE A 470 22.18 -18.21 -0.73
CA ILE A 470 23.57 -17.93 -1.15
C ILE A 470 24.60 -18.32 -0.10
N THR A 471 24.20 -18.40 1.18
CA THR A 471 25.07 -18.84 2.26
C THR A 471 25.38 -20.34 2.24
N GLN A 472 24.68 -21.13 1.44
CA GLN A 472 25.03 -22.54 1.20
C GLN A 472 26.21 -22.71 0.24
N ASN A 473 26.54 -21.69 -0.52
CA ASN A 473 27.69 -21.65 -1.39
C ASN A 473 28.86 -21.04 -0.63
N LEU A 474 29.99 -21.71 -0.62
CA LEU A 474 31.20 -21.15 -0.02
C LEU A 474 31.56 -19.84 -0.75
N PRO A 475 31.88 -18.76 -0.01
CA PRO A 475 32.37 -17.54 -0.64
C PRO A 475 33.69 -17.84 -1.37
N ARG A 476 33.91 -17.11 -2.47
CA ARG A 476 35.20 -17.16 -3.14
C ARG A 476 36.25 -16.57 -2.21
N HIS A 477 37.32 -17.32 -1.97
CA HIS A 477 38.46 -16.79 -1.24
C HIS A 477 39.24 -15.84 -2.14
N ASN A 478 39.40 -14.60 -1.69
CA ASN A 478 40.12 -13.57 -2.42
C ASN A 478 41.60 -13.47 -2.00
N HIS A 479 42.05 -14.41 -1.18
CA HIS A 479 43.40 -14.47 -0.65
C HIS A 479 43.98 -15.86 -0.75
#